data_d004efc3a0a154f15c29d14356671a7c
#
_entry.id   d004efc3a0a154f15c29d14356671a7c
#
_cell.length_a   1.000
_cell.length_b   1.000
_cell.length_c   1.000
_cell.angle_alpha   90.00
_cell.angle_beta   90.00
_cell.angle_gamma   90.00
#
_symmetry.space_group_name_H-M   'P 1'
#
loop_
_entity.id
_entity.type
_entity.pdbx_description
1 polymer ?
#
loop_
_entity_poly.entity_id
_entity_poly.type
_entity_poly.pdbx_seq_one_letter_code
_entity_poly.pdbx_strand_id
1 'polypeptide(L)'
;MINCMPSLSRYFKIFAFLLGALTLVNYSVCNAYTLTPVADTTRKVQRLGTVMPVRGFAIGAPRPKGLDDFIKFINNELGPRHVNTLILRVDYAYQFKSHPELVDSFALSKNEVKKIVKACRDNRIDIVCQINLLGHQSWANKVGKLLKAYPQFDETPGIIPPANYKWPNADSLYCKSYCPLHPDVHKVVFDVVDEICDVFETKAFHAGMDEVFYIGHPQCPRCSGKDKAALYAGEVKLIRDHLAQKGRSLWIWGDRLLDARLTGLGIWEASMNNTDRAIDLIPKDVFICDWHYDRPDQTAVLFALKGMDVATCTWRSPQIALQQTDDILRFRKNSTPEMKDHFRGMILTIWSRNDQFLDEFKQDKHEGLSQAETFRQLFAKINSL
;
A
#
# COMPACT_ATOMS: atom_id res chain seq x y z
N MET A 1 38.02 -63.19 2.57
CA MET A 1 37.67 -64.40 3.34
C MET A 1 36.15 -64.35 3.44
N ILE A 2 35.46 -65.07 2.54
CA ILE A 2 34.91 -66.40 2.83
C ILE A 2 33.69 -66.25 3.75
N ASN A 3 32.63 -66.47 3.24
CA ASN A 3 31.63 -67.56 3.07
C ASN A 3 30.38 -67.30 3.92
N CYS A 4 29.22 -67.74 3.67
CA CYS A 4 28.54 -68.58 2.70
C CYS A 4 27.07 -68.59 3.08
N MET A 5 26.20 -68.66 2.11
CA MET A 5 24.84 -69.24 2.20
C MET A 5 24.90 -70.72 2.68
N PRO A 6 23.82 -71.46 2.93
CA PRO A 6 22.58 -71.60 2.18
C PRO A 6 21.30 -71.88 3.04
N SER A 7 20.11 -71.89 2.62
CA SER A 7 19.26 -72.62 1.68
C SER A 7 18.25 -73.60 2.32
N LEU A 8 17.11 -73.73 1.60
CA LEU A 8 16.17 -74.89 1.54
C LEU A 8 15.01 -74.89 2.57
N SER A 9 13.86 -75.06 2.23
CA SER A 9 12.99 -75.56 1.17
C SER A 9 11.87 -76.43 1.78
N ARG A 10 10.73 -76.38 1.17
CA ARG A 10 9.79 -77.45 0.81
C ARG A 10 8.56 -77.80 1.67
N TYR A 11 7.47 -77.77 0.95
CA TYR A 11 6.29 -78.66 0.86
C TYR A 11 5.21 -78.59 1.94
N PHE A 12 3.95 -78.44 1.60
CA PHE A 12 2.99 -79.45 1.10
C PHE A 12 1.62 -78.82 0.75
N LYS A 13 1.13 -79.13 -0.29
CA LYS A 13 0.01 -79.38 -1.09
C LYS A 13 -1.34 -79.64 -0.41
N ILE A 14 -2.39 -79.07 -1.00
CA ILE A 14 -3.67 -79.64 -1.39
C ILE A 14 -4.74 -79.86 -0.31
N PHE A 15 -5.88 -79.19 -0.41
CA PHE A 15 -7.20 -79.80 -0.65
C PHE A 15 -8.15 -78.79 -1.21
N ALA A 16 -8.73 -79.11 -2.34
CA ALA A 16 -9.85 -78.44 -2.97
C ALA A 16 -11.15 -78.97 -2.40
N PHE A 17 -12.17 -78.13 -2.24
CA PHE A 17 -13.55 -78.48 -2.56
C PHE A 17 -14.37 -77.27 -2.95
N LEU A 18 -15.10 -77.43 -3.98
CA LEU A 18 -16.08 -76.55 -4.64
C LEU A 18 -17.21 -76.14 -3.69
N LEU A 19 -17.70 -74.90 -3.79
CA LEU A 19 -19.12 -74.60 -4.07
C LEU A 19 -19.38 -73.09 -4.10
N GLY A 20 -20.06 -72.65 -5.13
CA GLY A 20 -20.96 -71.51 -5.01
C GLY A 20 -20.50 -70.23 -5.67
N ALA A 21 -20.79 -70.07 -6.92
CA ALA A 21 -20.79 -68.82 -7.66
C ALA A 21 -21.68 -67.77 -6.99
N LEU A 22 -21.11 -66.62 -6.67
CA LEU A 22 -21.80 -65.32 -6.72
C LEU A 22 -20.76 -64.26 -7.07
N THR A 23 -20.77 -63.91 -8.33
CA THR A 23 -20.04 -62.78 -8.88
C THR A 23 -20.65 -61.49 -8.34
N LEU A 24 -20.07 -60.93 -7.29
CA LEU A 24 -20.24 -59.53 -6.93
C LEU A 24 -19.15 -58.75 -7.66
N VAL A 25 -19.53 -58.19 -8.80
CA VAL A 25 -18.75 -57.17 -9.48
C VAL A 25 -18.73 -55.94 -8.56
N ASN A 26 -17.66 -55.78 -7.81
CA ASN A 26 -17.39 -54.50 -7.14
C ASN A 26 -17.00 -53.48 -8.23
N TYR A 27 -17.97 -52.74 -8.71
CA TYR A 27 -17.71 -51.47 -9.35
C TYR A 27 -17.12 -50.53 -8.32
N SER A 28 -15.80 -50.44 -8.30
CA SER A 28 -15.11 -49.31 -7.69
C SER A 28 -15.55 -48.06 -8.48
N VAL A 29 -16.57 -47.39 -7.97
CA VAL A 29 -16.90 -46.04 -8.39
C VAL A 29 -15.72 -45.20 -7.96
N CYS A 30 -14.83 -44.91 -8.88
CA CYS A 30 -13.83 -43.87 -8.75
C CYS A 30 -14.62 -42.54 -8.56
N ASN A 31 -14.93 -42.17 -7.33
CA ASN A 31 -15.42 -40.84 -7.03
C ASN A 31 -14.32 -39.89 -7.47
N ALA A 32 -14.44 -39.38 -8.70
CA ALA A 32 -13.76 -38.15 -9.09
C ALA A 32 -14.28 -37.09 -8.12
N TYR A 33 -13.49 -36.82 -7.07
CA TYR A 33 -13.71 -35.65 -6.25
C TYR A 33 -13.58 -34.46 -7.17
N THR A 34 -14.70 -33.96 -7.66
CA THR A 34 -14.77 -32.62 -8.21
C THR A 34 -14.25 -31.70 -7.11
N LEU A 35 -13.05 -31.18 -7.29
CA LEU A 35 -12.47 -30.18 -6.39
C LEU A 35 -13.53 -29.11 -6.19
N THR A 36 -14.04 -28.98 -4.97
CA THR A 36 -15.09 -28.01 -4.68
C THR A 36 -14.56 -26.63 -5.04
N PRO A 37 -15.39 -25.69 -5.54
CA PRO A 37 -14.98 -24.34 -5.88
C PRO A 37 -14.19 -23.64 -4.77
N VAL A 38 -14.46 -23.99 -3.49
CA VAL A 38 -13.76 -23.46 -2.30
C VAL A 38 -12.29 -23.91 -2.26
N ALA A 39 -11.97 -25.14 -2.60
CA ALA A 39 -10.59 -25.63 -2.57
C ALA A 39 -9.72 -24.98 -3.66
N ASP A 40 -10.29 -24.71 -4.82
CA ASP A 40 -9.59 -24.02 -5.92
C ASP A 40 -9.32 -22.55 -5.57
N THR A 41 -10.30 -21.86 -5.03
CA THR A 41 -10.15 -20.47 -4.56
C THR A 41 -9.08 -20.36 -3.48
N THR A 42 -9.01 -21.29 -2.53
CA THR A 42 -8.01 -21.29 -1.46
C THR A 42 -6.60 -21.48 -2.01
N ARG A 43 -6.41 -22.42 -2.94
CA ARG A 43 -5.11 -22.62 -3.62
C ARG A 43 -4.68 -21.39 -4.40
N LYS A 44 -5.60 -20.75 -5.11
CA LYS A 44 -5.33 -19.50 -5.85
C LYS A 44 -4.88 -18.38 -4.92
N VAL A 45 -5.58 -18.15 -3.82
CA VAL A 45 -5.23 -17.11 -2.82
C VAL A 45 -3.85 -17.37 -2.23
N GLN A 46 -3.52 -18.64 -1.89
CA GLN A 46 -2.19 -19.01 -1.39
C GLN A 46 -1.11 -18.75 -2.45
N ARG A 47 -1.33 -19.13 -3.70
CA ARG A 47 -0.40 -18.87 -4.80
C ARG A 47 -0.17 -17.38 -4.99
N LEU A 48 -1.24 -16.58 -5.05
CA LEU A 48 -1.15 -15.13 -5.15
C LEU A 48 -0.40 -14.52 -3.96
N GLY A 49 -0.61 -15.02 -2.74
CA GLY A 49 0.14 -14.60 -1.55
C GLY A 49 1.64 -14.81 -1.66
N THR A 50 2.07 -15.85 -2.37
CA THR A 50 3.50 -16.13 -2.62
C THR A 50 4.07 -15.28 -3.75
N VAL A 51 3.32 -15.14 -4.85
CA VAL A 51 3.81 -14.50 -6.08
C VAL A 51 3.69 -12.98 -6.01
N MET A 52 2.60 -12.47 -5.43
CA MET A 52 2.27 -11.05 -5.32
C MET A 52 1.68 -10.79 -3.92
N PRO A 53 2.49 -10.75 -2.86
CA PRO A 53 2.01 -10.61 -1.47
C PRO A 53 1.09 -9.43 -1.24
N VAL A 54 1.42 -8.25 -1.80
CA VAL A 54 0.59 -7.05 -1.76
C VAL A 54 -0.09 -6.86 -3.11
N ARG A 55 -1.41 -6.82 -3.10
CA ARG A 55 -2.29 -6.51 -4.21
C ARG A 55 -3.17 -5.37 -3.77
N GLY A 56 -2.59 -4.16 -3.87
CA GLY A 56 -3.08 -2.97 -3.21
C GLY A 56 -3.94 -2.08 -4.09
N PHE A 57 -4.86 -1.40 -3.45
CA PHE A 57 -5.67 -0.33 -4.03
C PHE A 57 -5.65 0.88 -3.08
N ALA A 58 -5.26 2.04 -3.58
CA ALA A 58 -5.16 3.27 -2.79
C ALA A 58 -6.14 4.31 -3.34
N ILE A 59 -7.03 4.84 -2.48
CA ILE A 59 -8.05 5.81 -2.85
C ILE A 59 -8.38 6.74 -1.68
N GLY A 60 -8.88 7.93 -1.98
CA GLY A 60 -9.43 8.82 -0.96
C GLY A 60 -10.68 8.25 -0.29
N ALA A 61 -10.88 8.53 0.99
CA ALA A 61 -12.08 8.13 1.70
C ALA A 61 -13.35 8.66 1.00
N PRO A 62 -14.44 7.89 0.97
CA PRO A 62 -15.71 8.37 0.44
C PRO A 62 -16.27 9.49 1.31
N ARG A 63 -17.06 10.37 0.71
CA ARG A 63 -17.95 11.23 1.48
C ARG A 63 -19.11 10.40 2.01
N PRO A 64 -19.80 10.81 3.10
CA PRO A 64 -20.94 10.07 3.63
C PRO A 64 -21.99 9.70 2.58
N LYS A 65 -22.28 10.61 1.64
CA LYS A 65 -23.23 10.38 0.53
C LYS A 65 -22.80 9.25 -0.42
N GLY A 66 -21.49 9.02 -0.61
CA GLY A 66 -20.94 7.97 -1.49
C GLY A 66 -20.58 6.67 -0.79
N LEU A 67 -20.84 6.56 0.51
CA LEU A 67 -20.41 5.44 1.33
C LEU A 67 -20.95 4.09 0.84
N ASP A 68 -22.24 4.00 0.57
CA ASP A 68 -22.88 2.74 0.17
C ASP A 68 -22.37 2.27 -1.21
N ASP A 69 -22.10 3.18 -2.14
CA ASP A 69 -21.50 2.84 -3.43
C ASP A 69 -20.06 2.35 -3.27
N PHE A 70 -19.30 2.95 -2.37
CA PHE A 70 -17.95 2.49 -2.07
C PHE A 70 -17.95 1.10 -1.41
N ILE A 71 -18.88 0.83 -0.50
CA ILE A 71 -19.06 -0.50 0.10
C ILE A 71 -19.41 -1.54 -0.97
N LYS A 72 -20.31 -1.21 -1.91
CA LYS A 72 -20.61 -2.09 -3.04
C LYS A 72 -19.37 -2.35 -3.90
N PHE A 73 -18.53 -1.33 -4.13
CA PHE A 73 -17.29 -1.49 -4.88
C PHE A 73 -16.30 -2.42 -4.15
N ILE A 74 -16.16 -2.30 -2.82
CA ILE A 74 -15.35 -3.23 -2.03
C ILE A 74 -15.86 -4.67 -2.21
N ASN A 75 -17.16 -4.89 -2.07
CA ASN A 75 -17.74 -6.23 -2.10
C ASN A 75 -17.74 -6.86 -3.50
N ASN A 76 -18.03 -6.08 -4.53
CA ASN A 76 -18.30 -6.60 -5.87
C ASN A 76 -17.07 -6.52 -6.79
N GLU A 77 -16.09 -5.65 -6.46
CA GLU A 77 -14.96 -5.39 -7.34
C GLU A 77 -13.61 -5.70 -6.66
N LEU A 78 -13.34 -5.18 -5.46
CA LEU A 78 -12.07 -5.41 -4.80
C LEU A 78 -11.93 -6.86 -4.31
N GLY A 79 -12.93 -7.36 -3.57
CA GLY A 79 -12.93 -8.72 -3.03
C GLY A 79 -12.78 -9.80 -4.12
N PRO A 80 -13.65 -9.86 -5.16
CA PRO A 80 -13.57 -10.85 -6.23
C PRO A 80 -12.27 -10.80 -7.04
N ARG A 81 -11.59 -9.64 -7.07
CA ARG A 81 -10.29 -9.49 -7.74
C ARG A 81 -9.09 -9.77 -6.82
N HIS A 82 -9.35 -10.31 -5.64
CA HIS A 82 -8.32 -10.66 -4.66
C HIS A 82 -7.41 -9.50 -4.26
N VAL A 83 -7.92 -8.26 -4.30
CA VAL A 83 -7.30 -7.15 -3.60
C VAL A 83 -7.22 -7.50 -2.12
N ASN A 84 -6.05 -7.33 -1.52
CA ASN A 84 -5.86 -7.66 -0.10
C ASN A 84 -5.40 -6.49 0.75
N THR A 85 -5.14 -5.34 0.14
CA THR A 85 -4.66 -4.15 0.83
C THR A 85 -5.40 -2.92 0.30
N LEU A 86 -6.07 -2.20 1.17
CA LEU A 86 -6.72 -0.92 0.87
C LEU A 86 -5.99 0.20 1.61
N ILE A 87 -5.23 1.02 0.88
CA ILE A 87 -4.74 2.29 1.43
C ILE A 87 -5.88 3.31 1.30
N LEU A 88 -6.42 3.71 2.43
CA LEU A 88 -7.51 4.69 2.48
C LEU A 88 -6.99 6.04 2.95
N ARG A 89 -6.86 7.00 2.02
CA ARG A 89 -6.44 8.37 2.34
C ARG A 89 -7.60 9.10 3.02
N VAL A 90 -7.51 9.20 4.32
CA VAL A 90 -8.56 9.81 5.16
C VAL A 90 -8.26 11.28 5.39
N ASP A 91 -6.99 11.63 5.62
CA ASP A 91 -6.58 12.96 6.06
C ASP A 91 -7.50 13.43 7.21
N TYR A 92 -8.26 14.49 7.01
CA TYR A 92 -9.18 15.03 8.02
C TYR A 92 -10.67 14.71 7.74
N ALA A 93 -10.94 13.74 6.86
CA ALA A 93 -12.30 13.30 6.50
C ALA A 93 -12.88 12.27 7.49
N TYR A 94 -12.49 12.31 8.75
CA TYR A 94 -13.10 11.59 9.87
C TYR A 94 -13.47 12.58 10.97
N GLN A 95 -14.54 12.29 11.74
CA GLN A 95 -15.00 13.11 12.87
C GLN A 95 -14.13 12.87 14.11
N PHE A 96 -12.91 13.40 14.08
CA PHE A 96 -11.97 13.30 15.21
C PHE A 96 -12.57 13.88 16.48
N LYS A 97 -12.40 13.16 17.59
CA LYS A 97 -12.74 13.63 18.91
C LYS A 97 -11.56 14.30 19.60
N SER A 98 -10.35 13.82 19.32
CA SER A 98 -9.10 14.38 19.85
C SER A 98 -8.88 15.82 19.39
N HIS A 99 -9.15 16.09 18.10
CA HIS A 99 -8.92 17.38 17.45
C HIS A 99 -10.10 17.77 16.53
N PRO A 100 -11.26 18.18 17.10
CA PRO A 100 -12.44 18.54 16.33
C PRO A 100 -12.23 19.68 15.33
N GLU A 101 -11.27 20.58 15.61
CA GLU A 101 -10.89 21.71 14.75
C GLU A 101 -10.25 21.29 13.43
N LEU A 102 -9.75 20.06 13.34
CA LEU A 102 -9.16 19.51 12.11
C LEU A 102 -10.21 18.86 11.18
N VAL A 103 -11.42 18.62 11.67
CA VAL A 103 -12.45 17.86 10.94
C VAL A 103 -12.90 18.57 9.67
N ASP A 104 -12.96 17.82 8.56
CA ASP A 104 -13.54 18.30 7.30
C ASP A 104 -15.08 18.29 7.33
N SER A 105 -15.68 19.19 6.51
CA SER A 105 -17.14 19.31 6.41
C SER A 105 -17.86 18.06 5.91
N PHE A 106 -17.14 17.12 5.28
CA PHE A 106 -17.66 15.86 4.76
C PHE A 106 -17.07 14.64 5.46
N ALA A 107 -16.72 14.79 6.74
CA ALA A 107 -16.08 13.75 7.51
C ALA A 107 -17.03 12.59 7.86
N LEU A 108 -16.51 11.38 7.76
CA LEU A 108 -17.21 10.15 8.16
C LEU A 108 -17.34 10.07 9.68
N SER A 109 -18.50 9.64 10.13
CA SER A 109 -18.72 9.28 11.53
C SER A 109 -18.10 7.92 11.86
N LYS A 110 -17.89 7.63 13.15
CA LYS A 110 -17.43 6.32 13.61
C LYS A 110 -18.29 5.16 13.11
N ASN A 111 -19.60 5.34 13.01
CA ASN A 111 -20.50 4.28 12.53
C ASN A 111 -20.34 4.03 11.03
N GLU A 112 -20.08 5.07 10.24
CA GLU A 112 -19.81 4.93 8.81
C GLU A 112 -18.46 4.24 8.56
N VAL A 113 -17.44 4.59 9.34
CA VAL A 113 -16.14 3.89 9.29
C VAL A 113 -16.29 2.41 9.59
N LYS A 114 -17.06 2.03 10.62
CA LYS A 114 -17.32 0.61 10.94
C LYS A 114 -17.94 -0.17 9.78
N LYS A 115 -18.74 0.46 8.93
CA LYS A 115 -19.29 -0.20 7.73
C LYS A 115 -18.17 -0.51 6.71
N ILE A 116 -17.23 0.41 6.52
CA ILE A 116 -16.05 0.19 5.64
C ILE A 116 -15.20 -0.96 6.21
N VAL A 117 -14.87 -0.89 7.50
CA VAL A 117 -14.08 -1.92 8.19
C VAL A 117 -14.72 -3.30 8.05
N LYS A 118 -16.05 -3.38 8.24
CA LYS A 118 -16.78 -4.63 8.05
C LYS A 118 -16.68 -5.15 6.61
N ALA A 119 -16.92 -4.31 5.62
CA ALA A 119 -16.84 -4.71 4.21
C ALA A 119 -15.44 -5.20 3.84
N CYS A 120 -14.38 -4.52 4.29
CA CYS A 120 -13.00 -4.96 4.07
C CYS A 120 -12.70 -6.29 4.75
N ARG A 121 -13.11 -6.46 6.02
CA ARG A 121 -12.93 -7.70 6.77
C ARG A 121 -13.64 -8.89 6.10
N ASP A 122 -14.89 -8.71 5.67
CA ASP A 122 -15.67 -9.74 4.99
C ASP A 122 -14.99 -10.18 3.68
N ASN A 123 -14.22 -9.30 3.03
CA ASN A 123 -13.47 -9.57 1.81
C ASN A 123 -11.98 -9.88 2.03
N ARG A 124 -11.51 -10.01 3.28
CA ARG A 124 -10.10 -10.27 3.64
C ARG A 124 -9.15 -9.19 3.10
N ILE A 125 -9.56 -7.93 3.20
CA ILE A 125 -8.80 -6.76 2.79
C ILE A 125 -8.31 -6.06 4.06
N ASP A 126 -7.00 -5.94 4.21
CA ASP A 126 -6.38 -5.14 5.27
C ASP A 126 -6.46 -3.65 4.91
N ILE A 127 -6.89 -2.84 5.87
CA ILE A 127 -6.94 -1.39 5.69
C ILE A 127 -5.62 -0.80 6.19
N VAL A 128 -5.04 0.09 5.39
CA VAL A 128 -3.93 0.97 5.76
C VAL A 128 -4.45 2.40 5.69
N CYS A 129 -4.69 3.01 6.85
CA CYS A 129 -5.14 4.41 6.88
C CYS A 129 -3.99 5.34 6.48
N GLN A 130 -4.31 6.38 5.73
CA GLN A 130 -3.35 7.41 5.37
C GLN A 130 -3.81 8.78 5.84
N ILE A 131 -2.89 9.50 6.49
CA ILE A 131 -2.92 10.95 6.72
C ILE A 131 -1.58 11.49 6.27
N ASN A 132 -1.59 12.55 5.46
CA ASN A 132 -0.35 13.17 5.02
C ASN A 132 0.33 13.90 6.17
N LEU A 133 1.47 13.37 6.60
CA LEU A 133 2.34 13.94 7.63
C LEU A 133 3.55 14.61 6.98
N LEU A 134 4.16 15.55 7.70
CA LEU A 134 5.27 16.39 7.31
C LEU A 134 4.96 17.25 6.07
N GLY A 135 4.95 16.69 4.86
CA GLY A 135 4.56 17.35 3.62
C GLY A 135 3.05 17.47 3.44
N HIS A 136 2.63 18.02 2.30
CA HIS A 136 1.22 18.18 1.93
C HIS A 136 0.35 18.95 2.93
N GLN A 137 0.96 19.86 3.70
CA GLN A 137 0.22 20.75 4.62
C GLN A 137 -0.39 21.96 3.89
N SER A 138 -0.25 22.01 2.58
CA SER A 138 -1.01 22.89 1.68
C SER A 138 -1.25 22.17 0.35
N TRP A 139 -2.22 22.66 -0.41
CA TRP A 139 -2.47 22.22 -1.77
C TRP A 139 -2.87 23.42 -2.63
N ALA A 140 -2.17 23.62 -3.77
CA ALA A 140 -2.33 24.78 -4.62
C ALA A 140 -2.22 26.08 -3.82
N ASN A 141 -3.29 26.91 -3.82
CA ASN A 141 -3.36 28.17 -3.08
C ASN A 141 -3.96 28.03 -1.66
N LYS A 142 -4.18 26.81 -1.17
CA LYS A 142 -4.87 26.57 0.09
C LYS A 142 -3.94 25.93 1.12
N VAL A 143 -3.83 26.55 2.28
CA VAL A 143 -3.21 25.94 3.46
C VAL A 143 -4.11 24.84 3.98
N GLY A 144 -3.51 23.71 4.40
CA GLY A 144 -4.21 22.54 4.95
C GLY A 144 -4.80 22.79 6.34
N LYS A 145 -5.59 21.85 6.81
CA LYS A 145 -6.29 21.94 8.10
C LYS A 145 -5.34 22.09 9.27
N LEU A 146 -4.26 21.31 9.33
CA LEU A 146 -3.30 21.35 10.41
C LEU A 146 -2.68 22.74 10.56
N LEU A 147 -2.13 23.28 9.49
CA LEU A 147 -1.49 24.60 9.55
C LEU A 147 -2.48 25.78 9.66
N LYS A 148 -3.76 25.56 9.36
CA LYS A 148 -4.80 26.55 9.69
C LYS A 148 -5.16 26.59 11.15
N ALA A 149 -5.28 25.41 11.78
CA ALA A 149 -5.59 25.30 13.20
C ALA A 149 -4.36 25.61 14.07
N TYR A 150 -3.18 25.24 13.61
CA TYR A 150 -1.90 25.38 14.31
C TYR A 150 -0.84 26.05 13.44
N PRO A 151 -0.97 27.35 13.12
CA PRO A 151 -0.05 28.06 12.23
C PRO A 151 1.39 28.12 12.76
N GLN A 152 1.60 27.95 14.08
CA GLN A 152 2.91 27.88 14.68
C GLN A 152 3.71 26.63 14.26
N PHE A 153 3.07 25.62 13.71
CA PHE A 153 3.73 24.40 13.20
C PHE A 153 4.34 24.60 11.82
N ASP A 154 4.00 25.65 11.09
CA ASP A 154 4.45 25.89 9.73
C ASP A 154 5.99 26.01 9.68
N GLU A 155 6.63 25.19 8.83
CA GLU A 155 8.08 25.27 8.58
C GLU A 155 8.47 26.58 7.86
N THR A 156 7.54 27.16 7.10
CA THR A 156 7.77 28.34 6.26
C THR A 156 6.64 29.36 6.39
N PRO A 157 6.43 29.97 7.56
CA PRO A 157 5.29 30.86 7.80
C PRO A 157 5.28 32.10 6.88
N GLY A 158 6.45 32.54 6.43
CA GLY A 158 6.59 33.68 5.50
C GLY A 158 6.34 33.35 4.03
N ILE A 159 6.17 32.06 3.66
CA ILE A 159 5.86 31.65 2.30
C ILE A 159 4.34 31.51 2.16
N ILE A 160 3.76 32.36 1.31
CA ILE A 160 2.31 32.36 1.03
C ILE A 160 2.08 31.59 -0.27
N PRO A 161 1.20 30.57 -0.30
CA PRO A 161 0.83 29.90 -1.54
C PRO A 161 0.28 30.90 -2.57
N PRO A 162 0.63 30.77 -3.87
CA PRO A 162 0.24 31.73 -4.90
C PRO A 162 -1.28 31.78 -5.07
N ALA A 163 -1.86 32.99 -5.12
CA ALA A 163 -3.30 33.18 -5.28
C ALA A 163 -3.83 32.56 -6.57
N ASN A 164 -3.05 32.67 -7.65
CA ASN A 164 -3.37 32.14 -8.98
C ASN A 164 -2.49 30.93 -9.30
N TYR A 165 -2.78 29.81 -8.65
CA TYR A 165 -2.06 28.56 -8.90
C TYR A 165 -2.32 28.05 -10.32
N LYS A 166 -1.23 27.75 -11.03
CA LYS A 166 -1.27 27.07 -12.33
C LYS A 166 -0.39 25.83 -12.27
N TRP A 167 -0.90 24.72 -12.76
CA TRP A 167 -0.14 23.49 -12.91
C TRP A 167 0.55 23.41 -14.27
N PRO A 168 1.82 22.97 -14.38
CA PRO A 168 2.73 22.67 -13.26
C PRO A 168 3.23 23.98 -12.61
N ASN A 169 3.43 23.93 -11.28
CA ASN A 169 4.00 25.05 -10.54
C ASN A 169 5.53 24.92 -10.53
N ALA A 170 6.23 25.78 -11.27
CA ALA A 170 7.68 25.76 -11.40
C ALA A 170 8.41 25.97 -10.05
N ASP A 171 7.82 26.74 -9.15
CA ASP A 171 8.41 27.06 -7.85
C ASP A 171 8.15 26.01 -6.78
N SER A 172 7.38 24.98 -7.08
CA SER A 172 7.08 23.85 -6.15
C SER A 172 6.42 24.27 -4.83
N LEU A 173 5.78 25.42 -4.80
CA LEU A 173 5.26 26.05 -3.56
C LEU A 173 3.88 25.55 -3.14
N TYR A 174 3.32 24.54 -3.79
CA TYR A 174 1.98 24.07 -3.44
C TYR A 174 1.95 23.13 -2.23
N CYS A 175 3.09 22.56 -1.83
CA CYS A 175 3.19 21.64 -0.68
C CYS A 175 4.02 22.26 0.43
N LYS A 176 3.36 22.77 1.48
CA LYS A 176 4.00 23.19 2.72
C LYS A 176 4.25 21.97 3.63
N SER A 177 5.18 22.13 4.55
CA SER A 177 5.47 21.15 5.59
C SER A 177 5.23 21.74 6.97
N TYR A 178 4.95 20.90 7.95
CA TYR A 178 5.12 21.34 9.35
C TYR A 178 6.58 21.20 9.77
N CYS A 179 6.97 21.95 10.80
CA CYS A 179 8.30 21.85 11.41
C CYS A 179 8.40 20.56 12.25
N PRO A 180 9.22 19.57 11.87
CA PRO A 180 9.35 18.31 12.64
C PRO A 180 9.98 18.50 14.02
N LEU A 181 10.64 19.63 14.26
CA LEU A 181 11.24 19.96 15.54
C LEU A 181 10.38 20.88 16.41
N HIS A 182 9.11 21.11 16.05
CA HIS A 182 8.22 21.88 16.91
C HIS A 182 7.82 21.03 18.13
N PRO A 183 7.96 21.49 19.37
CA PRO A 183 7.78 20.67 20.59
C PRO A 183 6.36 20.11 20.76
N ASP A 184 5.36 20.74 20.14
CA ASP A 184 3.96 20.37 20.32
C ASP A 184 3.36 19.69 19.08
N VAL A 185 4.04 19.65 17.91
CA VAL A 185 3.45 19.11 16.69
C VAL A 185 3.08 17.63 16.83
N HIS A 186 3.96 16.85 17.47
CA HIS A 186 3.74 15.42 17.63
C HIS A 186 2.64 15.08 18.63
N LYS A 187 2.31 15.96 19.58
CA LYS A 187 1.15 15.77 20.47
C LYS A 187 -0.13 15.73 19.64
N VAL A 188 -0.31 16.71 18.74
CA VAL A 188 -1.49 16.79 17.87
C VAL A 188 -1.49 15.66 16.82
N VAL A 189 -0.36 15.47 16.16
CA VAL A 189 -0.24 14.49 15.06
C VAL A 189 -0.48 13.06 15.57
N PHE A 190 0.10 12.69 16.71
CA PHE A 190 -0.03 11.34 17.27
C PHE A 190 -1.42 11.06 17.83
N ASP A 191 -2.09 12.05 18.42
CA ASP A 191 -3.49 11.91 18.85
C ASP A 191 -4.39 11.58 17.64
N VAL A 192 -4.18 12.28 16.52
CA VAL A 192 -4.93 12.05 15.27
C VAL A 192 -4.60 10.68 14.65
N VAL A 193 -3.32 10.32 14.61
CA VAL A 193 -2.86 9.01 14.09
C VAL A 193 -3.42 7.86 14.92
N ASP A 194 -3.37 7.99 16.23
CA ASP A 194 -3.88 6.95 17.12
C ASP A 194 -5.39 6.77 16.99
N GLU A 195 -6.15 7.86 16.96
CA GLU A 195 -7.61 7.79 16.84
C GLU A 195 -8.03 7.18 15.50
N ILE A 196 -7.37 7.55 14.38
CA ILE A 196 -7.71 6.99 13.07
C ILE A 196 -7.35 5.50 12.98
N CYS A 197 -6.18 5.11 13.49
CA CYS A 197 -5.77 3.71 13.51
C CYS A 197 -6.71 2.85 14.37
N ASP A 198 -7.16 3.37 15.51
CA ASP A 198 -8.08 2.65 16.39
C ASP A 198 -9.46 2.48 15.77
N VAL A 199 -10.01 3.50 15.12
CA VAL A 199 -11.35 3.44 14.54
C VAL A 199 -11.42 2.55 13.30
N PHE A 200 -10.36 2.51 12.50
CA PHE A 200 -10.25 1.65 11.33
C PHE A 200 -9.67 0.26 11.65
N GLU A 201 -9.30 0.00 12.90
CA GLU A 201 -8.74 -1.27 13.38
C GLU A 201 -7.51 -1.71 12.55
N THR A 202 -6.68 -0.74 12.14
CA THR A 202 -5.56 -0.98 11.23
C THR A 202 -4.30 -1.42 11.95
N LYS A 203 -3.53 -2.31 11.29
CA LYS A 203 -2.20 -2.76 11.73
C LYS A 203 -1.06 -2.01 11.06
N ALA A 204 -1.37 -1.18 10.08
CA ALA A 204 -0.41 -0.37 9.34
C ALA A 204 -0.98 1.04 9.13
N PHE A 205 -0.13 2.03 9.17
CA PHE A 205 -0.47 3.43 8.92
C PHE A 205 0.43 3.99 7.83
N HIS A 206 -0.14 4.70 6.86
CA HIS A 206 0.60 5.37 5.81
C HIS A 206 0.70 6.87 6.13
N ALA A 207 1.92 7.33 6.38
CA ALA A 207 2.16 8.71 6.80
C ALA A 207 2.26 9.71 5.63
N GLY A 208 2.10 9.25 4.36
CA GLY A 208 2.41 10.11 3.22
C GLY A 208 3.90 10.33 3.11
N MET A 209 4.40 11.47 3.59
CA MET A 209 5.82 11.85 3.61
C MET A 209 6.41 12.14 2.22
N ASP A 210 5.56 12.21 1.20
CA ASP A 210 5.90 12.56 -0.16
C ASP A 210 6.01 14.08 -0.36
N GLU A 211 6.70 14.46 -1.43
CA GLU A 211 6.80 15.84 -1.91
C GLU A 211 7.18 16.86 -0.82
N VAL A 212 8.02 16.46 0.13
CA VAL A 212 8.54 17.32 1.20
C VAL A 212 9.59 18.27 0.62
N PHE A 213 9.14 19.39 0.08
CA PHE A 213 10.03 20.41 -0.52
C PHE A 213 10.62 21.35 0.53
N TYR A 214 9.86 21.66 1.56
CA TYR A 214 10.27 22.54 2.66
C TYR A 214 10.63 21.71 3.88
N ILE A 215 11.91 21.60 4.14
CA ILE A 215 12.49 21.02 5.36
C ILE A 215 13.87 21.63 5.58
N GLY A 216 14.22 21.96 6.82
CA GLY A 216 15.46 22.65 7.12
C GLY A 216 15.52 24.04 6.48
N HIS A 217 14.37 24.69 6.31
CA HIS A 217 14.26 25.97 5.63
C HIS A 217 14.87 27.10 6.47
N PRO A 218 15.58 28.08 5.85
CA PRO A 218 16.21 29.20 6.58
C PRO A 218 15.24 30.02 7.45
N GLN A 219 13.97 30.08 7.10
CA GLN A 219 12.95 30.78 7.87
C GLN A 219 12.48 30.00 9.12
N CYS A 220 12.76 28.70 9.21
CA CYS A 220 12.36 27.92 10.37
C CYS A 220 13.35 28.12 11.52
N PRO A 221 12.95 28.66 12.67
CA PRO A 221 13.87 28.93 13.77
C PRO A 221 14.44 27.66 14.41
N ARG A 222 13.84 26.49 14.14
CA ARG A 222 14.24 25.20 14.73
C ARG A 222 15.02 24.33 13.76
N CYS A 223 14.66 24.36 12.48
CA CYS A 223 15.22 23.49 11.44
C CYS A 223 16.32 24.14 10.62
N SER A 224 16.43 25.49 10.62
CA SER A 224 17.43 26.22 9.83
C SER A 224 18.85 25.72 10.11
N GLY A 225 19.61 25.50 9.02
CA GLY A 225 21.00 25.05 9.08
C GLY A 225 21.18 23.55 9.44
N LYS A 226 20.12 22.81 9.70
CA LYS A 226 20.22 21.36 9.98
C LYS A 226 20.24 20.53 8.68
N ASP A 227 20.86 19.36 8.76
CA ASP A 227 20.88 18.41 7.66
C ASP A 227 19.46 17.91 7.35
N LYS A 228 19.03 18.08 6.10
CA LYS A 228 17.66 17.77 5.66
C LYS A 228 17.37 16.27 5.66
N ALA A 229 18.35 15.44 5.33
CA ALA A 229 18.20 14.00 5.40
C ALA A 229 18.06 13.52 6.85
N ALA A 230 18.83 14.11 7.78
CA ALA A 230 18.70 13.82 9.20
C ALA A 230 17.35 14.27 9.78
N LEU A 231 16.84 15.44 9.37
CA LEU A 231 15.51 15.91 9.77
C LEU A 231 14.40 14.98 9.27
N TYR A 232 14.45 14.60 7.99
CA TYR A 232 13.48 13.69 7.39
C TYR A 232 13.52 12.30 8.04
N ALA A 233 14.72 11.74 8.20
CA ALA A 233 14.89 10.44 8.85
C ALA A 233 14.47 10.45 10.31
N GLY A 234 14.74 11.54 11.02
CA GLY A 234 14.31 11.73 12.41
C GLY A 234 12.80 11.69 12.54
N GLU A 235 12.07 12.35 11.62
CA GLU A 235 10.62 12.35 11.59
C GLU A 235 10.06 10.95 11.27
N VAL A 236 10.59 10.28 10.24
CA VAL A 236 10.22 8.89 9.91
C VAL A 236 10.40 7.98 11.11
N LYS A 237 11.57 8.07 11.77
CA LYS A 237 11.88 7.24 12.93
C LYS A 237 10.91 7.50 14.10
N LEU A 238 10.60 8.74 14.36
CA LEU A 238 9.73 9.13 15.47
C LEU A 238 8.30 8.62 15.26
N ILE A 239 7.74 8.76 14.05
CA ILE A 239 6.43 8.24 13.69
C ILE A 239 6.43 6.69 13.78
N ARG A 240 7.46 6.04 13.22
CA ARG A 240 7.60 4.57 13.27
C ARG A 240 7.65 4.05 14.71
N ASP A 241 8.46 4.68 15.57
CA ASP A 241 8.62 4.27 16.96
C ASP A 241 7.31 4.44 17.76
N HIS A 242 6.55 5.52 17.48
CA HIS A 242 5.23 5.72 18.07
C HIS A 242 4.24 4.61 17.66
N LEU A 243 4.16 4.30 16.36
CA LEU A 243 3.28 3.25 15.85
C LEU A 243 3.65 1.86 16.39
N ALA A 244 4.95 1.58 16.51
CA ALA A 244 5.46 0.31 17.01
C ALA A 244 5.05 0.02 18.46
N GLN A 245 4.83 1.05 19.31
CA GLN A 245 4.32 0.89 20.67
C GLN A 245 2.95 0.19 20.72
N LYS A 246 2.17 0.31 19.63
CA LYS A 246 0.86 -0.33 19.48
C LYS A 246 0.88 -1.49 18.47
N GLY A 247 2.07 -1.99 18.12
CA GLY A 247 2.24 -3.11 17.17
C GLY A 247 1.83 -2.77 15.74
N ARG A 248 1.93 -1.50 15.33
CA ARG A 248 1.58 -1.02 13.99
C ARG A 248 2.84 -0.75 13.18
N SER A 249 2.79 -1.01 11.87
CA SER A 249 3.86 -0.68 10.93
C SER A 249 3.65 0.67 10.25
N LEU A 250 4.76 1.31 9.90
CA LEU A 250 4.77 2.56 9.15
C LEU A 250 4.95 2.29 7.65
N TRP A 251 4.11 2.93 6.82
CA TRP A 251 4.22 2.99 5.37
C TRP A 251 4.44 4.44 4.93
N ILE A 252 5.29 4.67 3.93
CA ILE A 252 5.55 5.99 3.35
C ILE A 252 5.71 5.92 1.83
N TRP A 253 5.52 7.05 1.14
CA TRP A 253 5.92 7.19 -0.25
C TRP A 253 7.44 7.28 -0.37
N GLY A 254 8.01 6.72 -1.47
CA GLY A 254 9.45 6.52 -1.64
C GLY A 254 10.21 7.71 -2.23
N ASP A 255 9.54 8.67 -2.85
CA ASP A 255 10.14 9.73 -3.66
C ASP A 255 11.23 10.55 -2.97
N ARG A 256 11.06 10.87 -1.68
CA ARG A 256 12.06 11.65 -0.93
C ARG A 256 13.34 10.88 -0.61
N LEU A 257 13.38 9.57 -0.87
CA LEU A 257 14.52 8.68 -0.67
C LEU A 257 15.31 8.40 -1.97
N LEU A 258 14.92 9.01 -3.09
CA LEU A 258 15.56 8.91 -4.39
C LEU A 258 16.28 10.22 -4.72
N ASP A 259 17.50 10.16 -5.29
CA ASP A 259 18.22 11.35 -5.77
C ASP A 259 17.74 11.74 -7.17
N ALA A 260 17.06 12.86 -7.29
CA ALA A 260 16.52 13.34 -8.57
C ALA A 260 17.62 13.76 -9.56
N ARG A 261 18.78 14.16 -9.08
CA ARG A 261 19.92 14.57 -9.93
C ARG A 261 20.58 13.38 -10.63
N LEU A 262 20.64 12.23 -9.92
CA LEU A 262 21.22 11.00 -10.47
C LEU A 262 20.21 10.24 -11.33
N THR A 263 18.95 10.21 -10.92
CA THR A 263 17.90 9.43 -11.58
C THR A 263 17.27 10.16 -12.77
N GLY A 264 17.30 11.49 -12.78
CA GLY A 264 16.57 12.30 -13.77
C GLY A 264 15.06 12.30 -13.61
N LEU A 265 14.53 11.78 -12.50
CA LEU A 265 13.09 11.69 -12.21
C LEU A 265 12.43 13.06 -11.96
N GLY A 266 13.24 14.10 -11.68
CA GLY A 266 12.75 15.44 -11.42
C GLY A 266 12.27 15.63 -9.98
N ILE A 267 11.84 16.86 -9.69
CA ILE A 267 11.55 17.32 -8.33
C ILE A 267 10.35 16.64 -7.67
N TRP A 268 9.40 16.15 -8.48
CA TRP A 268 8.19 15.51 -7.99
C TRP A 268 8.45 14.07 -7.54
N GLU A 269 8.99 13.25 -8.43
CA GLU A 269 9.18 11.81 -8.22
C GLU A 269 10.48 11.47 -7.47
N ALA A 270 11.32 12.47 -7.13
CA ALA A 270 12.55 12.28 -6.39
C ALA A 270 13.01 13.57 -5.68
N SER A 271 13.98 13.45 -4.78
CA SER A 271 14.51 14.56 -3.98
C SER A 271 15.49 15.43 -4.78
N MET A 272 15.23 16.74 -4.82
CA MET A 272 16.17 17.77 -5.24
C MET A 272 16.79 18.55 -4.06
N ASN A 273 16.32 18.26 -2.85
CA ASN A 273 16.67 19.02 -1.64
C ASN A 273 17.54 18.24 -0.64
N ASN A 274 18.20 17.16 -1.08
CA ASN A 274 19.12 16.31 -0.31
C ASN A 274 18.48 15.47 0.81
N THR A 275 17.18 15.19 0.73
CA THR A 275 16.53 14.21 1.64
C THR A 275 16.80 12.77 1.25
N ASP A 276 17.26 12.51 0.01
CA ASP A 276 17.54 11.18 -0.54
C ASP A 276 18.48 10.34 0.34
N ARG A 277 19.47 10.97 0.99
CA ARG A 277 20.39 10.30 1.91
C ARG A 277 19.70 9.72 3.16
N ALA A 278 18.45 10.11 3.43
CA ALA A 278 17.68 9.54 4.52
C ALA A 278 17.41 8.04 4.35
N ILE A 279 17.51 7.49 3.14
CA ILE A 279 17.35 6.05 2.85
C ILE A 279 18.28 5.19 3.74
N ASP A 280 19.47 5.68 4.07
CA ASP A 280 20.42 4.98 4.91
C ASP A 280 20.23 5.25 6.43
N LEU A 281 19.42 6.22 6.78
CA LEU A 281 19.20 6.67 8.16
C LEU A 281 17.89 6.17 8.77
N ILE A 282 16.90 5.83 7.95
CA ILE A 282 15.59 5.37 8.43
C ILE A 282 15.61 3.88 8.81
N PRO A 283 14.71 3.45 9.74
CA PRO A 283 14.53 2.04 10.07
C PRO A 283 14.15 1.20 8.85
N LYS A 284 14.71 -0.02 8.76
CA LYS A 284 14.53 -0.89 7.58
C LYS A 284 13.17 -1.61 7.54
N ASP A 285 12.42 -1.59 8.62
CA ASP A 285 11.06 -2.12 8.72
C ASP A 285 9.96 -1.12 8.30
N VAL A 286 10.34 0.06 7.79
CA VAL A 286 9.43 1.00 7.12
C VAL A 286 9.09 0.47 5.74
N PHE A 287 7.80 0.35 5.44
CA PHE A 287 7.32 -0.12 4.14
C PHE A 287 7.31 1.03 3.12
N ILE A 288 7.91 0.82 1.96
CA ILE A 288 8.03 1.83 0.92
C ILE A 288 6.98 1.63 -0.18
N CYS A 289 6.21 2.67 -0.45
CA CYS A 289 5.31 2.78 -1.58
C CYS A 289 6.03 3.59 -2.68
N ASP A 290 6.58 2.89 -3.67
CA ASP A 290 7.43 3.46 -4.72
C ASP A 290 6.59 3.80 -5.95
N TRP A 291 6.35 5.10 -6.21
CA TRP A 291 5.39 5.56 -7.21
C TRP A 291 6.05 6.22 -8.41
N HIS A 292 5.73 5.70 -9.60
CA HIS A 292 6.09 6.26 -10.89
C HIS A 292 4.95 6.00 -11.88
N TYR A 293 4.54 7.02 -12.64
CA TYR A 293 3.26 6.98 -13.35
C TYR A 293 3.38 7.00 -14.87
N ASP A 294 4.40 7.67 -15.38
CA ASP A 294 4.57 7.89 -16.82
C ASP A 294 5.63 6.96 -17.43
N ARG A 295 6.41 6.26 -16.59
CA ARG A 295 7.43 5.27 -16.97
C ARG A 295 7.46 4.12 -15.96
N PRO A 296 7.86 2.91 -16.38
CA PRO A 296 8.08 1.78 -15.48
C PRO A 296 9.50 1.86 -14.86
N ASP A 297 9.79 2.91 -14.11
CA ASP A 297 11.10 3.08 -13.48
C ASP A 297 11.37 1.95 -12.48
N GLN A 298 12.63 1.47 -12.44
CA GLN A 298 13.02 0.27 -11.68
C GLN A 298 13.60 0.63 -10.29
N THR A 299 13.10 1.69 -9.68
CA THR A 299 13.57 2.24 -8.40
C THR A 299 13.29 1.32 -7.21
N ALA A 300 12.28 0.45 -7.30
CA ALA A 300 11.99 -0.58 -6.29
C ALA A 300 13.22 -1.46 -5.96
N VAL A 301 14.13 -1.66 -6.93
CA VAL A 301 15.37 -2.43 -6.72
C VAL A 301 16.28 -1.76 -5.69
N LEU A 302 16.35 -0.43 -5.67
CA LEU A 302 17.12 0.31 -4.68
C LEU A 302 16.63 0.03 -3.25
N PHE A 303 15.32 0.09 -3.03
CA PHE A 303 14.73 -0.14 -1.72
C PHE A 303 14.97 -1.58 -1.24
N ALA A 304 14.78 -2.56 -2.12
CA ALA A 304 15.07 -3.98 -1.82
C ALA A 304 16.55 -4.21 -1.50
N LEU A 305 17.50 -3.58 -2.22
CA LEU A 305 18.93 -3.62 -1.92
C LEU A 305 19.29 -2.98 -0.57
N LYS A 306 18.48 -2.02 -0.11
CA LYS A 306 18.62 -1.42 1.22
C LYS A 306 17.94 -2.23 2.33
N GLY A 307 17.35 -3.38 2.01
CA GLY A 307 16.67 -4.27 2.96
C GLY A 307 15.30 -3.75 3.41
N MET A 308 14.61 -3.00 2.56
CA MET A 308 13.28 -2.44 2.82
C MET A 308 12.22 -3.15 1.99
N ASP A 309 11.08 -3.42 2.60
CA ASP A 309 9.89 -3.90 1.88
C ASP A 309 9.34 -2.79 0.99
N VAL A 310 9.07 -3.11 -0.28
CA VAL A 310 8.61 -2.15 -1.28
C VAL A 310 7.46 -2.71 -2.12
N ALA A 311 6.45 -1.89 -2.37
CA ALA A 311 5.45 -2.12 -3.40
C ALA A 311 5.52 -1.01 -4.45
N THR A 312 5.48 -1.40 -5.73
CA THR A 312 5.42 -0.44 -6.83
C THR A 312 4.01 0.10 -6.98
N CYS A 313 3.90 1.42 -7.07
CA CYS A 313 2.63 2.12 -7.13
C CYS A 313 2.42 2.72 -8.52
N THR A 314 1.32 2.35 -9.15
CA THR A 314 0.93 2.80 -10.49
C THR A 314 -0.30 3.71 -10.43
N TRP A 315 -0.67 4.34 -11.55
CA TRP A 315 -1.84 5.21 -11.62
C TRP A 315 -2.71 4.88 -12.83
N ARG A 316 -2.85 5.80 -13.77
CA ARG A 316 -3.87 5.85 -14.83
C ARG A 316 -3.45 5.27 -16.19
N SER A 317 -2.26 4.71 -16.30
CA SER A 317 -1.76 4.10 -17.53
C SER A 317 -1.78 2.58 -17.42
N PRO A 318 -2.70 1.89 -18.13
CA PRO A 318 -2.73 0.42 -18.13
C PRO A 318 -1.40 -0.18 -18.59
N GLN A 319 -0.80 0.39 -19.63
CA GLN A 319 0.47 -0.11 -20.17
C GLN A 319 1.58 -0.06 -19.14
N ILE A 320 1.75 1.07 -18.44
CA ILE A 320 2.77 1.22 -17.40
C ILE A 320 2.52 0.27 -16.23
N ALA A 321 1.26 0.16 -15.79
CA ALA A 321 0.88 -0.76 -14.72
C ALA A 321 1.20 -2.23 -15.04
N LEU A 322 0.97 -2.66 -16.28
CA LEU A 322 1.29 -4.01 -16.74
C LEU A 322 2.80 -4.24 -16.81
N GLN A 323 3.58 -3.28 -17.31
CA GLN A 323 5.04 -3.35 -17.35
C GLN A 323 5.63 -3.42 -15.94
N GLN A 324 5.21 -2.53 -15.03
CA GLN A 324 5.63 -2.56 -13.62
C GLN A 324 5.28 -3.89 -12.93
N THR A 325 4.13 -4.50 -13.27
CA THR A 325 3.77 -5.83 -12.77
C THR A 325 4.76 -6.89 -13.24
N ASP A 326 5.10 -6.88 -14.54
CA ASP A 326 6.10 -7.81 -15.09
C ASP A 326 7.49 -7.60 -14.46
N ASP A 327 7.87 -6.36 -14.18
CA ASP A 327 9.11 -6.04 -13.50
C ASP A 327 9.17 -6.60 -12.08
N ILE A 328 8.13 -6.41 -11.28
CA ILE A 328 8.06 -6.99 -9.92
C ILE A 328 8.14 -8.52 -9.96
N LEU A 329 7.43 -9.17 -10.88
CA LEU A 329 7.51 -10.63 -11.05
C LEU A 329 8.92 -11.07 -11.45
N ARG A 330 9.56 -10.35 -12.38
CA ARG A 330 10.93 -10.59 -12.81
C ARG A 330 11.93 -10.40 -11.68
N PHE A 331 11.80 -9.34 -10.89
CA PHE A 331 12.66 -9.08 -9.74
C PHE A 331 12.54 -10.19 -8.70
N ARG A 332 11.32 -10.58 -8.34
CA ARG A 332 11.09 -11.70 -7.40
C ARG A 332 11.68 -13.02 -7.91
N LYS A 333 11.59 -13.28 -9.22
CA LYS A 333 12.10 -14.52 -9.82
C LYS A 333 13.63 -14.57 -9.85
N ASN A 334 14.30 -13.45 -10.11
CA ASN A 334 15.73 -13.39 -10.44
C ASN A 334 16.61 -12.86 -9.31
N SER A 335 16.04 -12.54 -8.14
CA SER A 335 16.77 -12.07 -6.97
C SER A 335 17.18 -13.22 -6.05
N THR A 336 18.11 -12.95 -5.12
CA THR A 336 18.41 -13.86 -4.01
C THR A 336 17.16 -14.12 -3.15
N PRO A 337 17.12 -15.22 -2.38
CA PRO A 337 15.99 -15.50 -1.47
C PRO A 337 15.69 -14.33 -0.52
N GLU A 338 16.72 -13.70 0.02
CA GLU A 338 16.62 -12.57 0.96
C GLU A 338 16.02 -11.33 0.26
N MET A 339 16.56 -10.95 -0.89
CA MET A 339 16.12 -9.77 -1.63
C MET A 339 14.73 -9.94 -2.24
N LYS A 340 14.40 -11.16 -2.69
CA LYS A 340 13.11 -11.50 -3.32
C LYS A 340 11.92 -11.09 -2.45
N ASP A 341 12.01 -11.30 -1.15
CA ASP A 341 10.89 -11.09 -0.24
C ASP A 341 10.63 -9.61 0.06
N HIS A 342 11.58 -8.73 -0.25
CA HIS A 342 11.37 -7.29 -0.18
C HIS A 342 10.50 -6.74 -1.32
N PHE A 343 10.42 -7.39 -2.48
CA PHE A 343 9.49 -6.99 -3.55
C PHE A 343 8.08 -7.47 -3.21
N ARG A 344 7.28 -6.62 -2.56
CA ARG A 344 5.98 -7.02 -1.98
C ARG A 344 4.85 -7.08 -2.99
N GLY A 345 4.89 -6.30 -4.06
CA GLY A 345 3.83 -6.33 -5.06
C GLY A 345 3.48 -4.98 -5.66
N MET A 346 2.19 -4.83 -5.99
CA MET A 346 1.65 -3.69 -6.74
C MET A 346 0.53 -3.00 -5.97
N ILE A 347 0.47 -1.67 -6.10
CA ILE A 347 -0.63 -0.84 -5.59
C ILE A 347 -1.11 0.08 -6.72
N LEU A 348 -2.39 0.01 -7.06
CA LEU A 348 -3.02 1.02 -7.91
C LEU A 348 -3.43 2.22 -7.08
N THR A 349 -2.97 3.41 -7.45
CA THR A 349 -3.32 4.67 -6.80
C THR A 349 -4.40 5.42 -7.57
N ILE A 350 -5.41 5.91 -6.85
CA ILE A 350 -6.49 6.73 -7.40
C ILE A 350 -6.41 8.14 -6.79
N TRP A 351 -6.08 9.13 -7.61
CA TRP A 351 -5.92 10.51 -7.16
C TRP A 351 -7.16 11.38 -7.34
N SER A 352 -8.09 10.97 -8.21
CA SER A 352 -9.42 11.58 -8.24
C SER A 352 -10.19 11.33 -6.94
N ARG A 353 -11.26 12.10 -6.69
CA ARG A 353 -12.14 11.82 -5.58
C ARG A 353 -12.80 10.45 -5.74
N ASN A 354 -13.18 9.83 -4.62
CA ASN A 354 -13.82 8.52 -4.58
C ASN A 354 -15.06 8.45 -5.49
N ASP A 355 -15.96 9.42 -5.39
CA ASP A 355 -17.17 9.51 -6.22
C ASP A 355 -16.84 9.63 -7.72
N GLN A 356 -15.83 10.43 -8.09
CA GLN A 356 -15.41 10.59 -9.48
C GLN A 356 -14.85 9.30 -10.07
N PHE A 357 -14.02 8.58 -9.29
CA PHE A 357 -13.51 7.28 -9.72
C PHE A 357 -14.64 6.26 -9.91
N LEU A 358 -15.58 6.19 -8.95
CA LEU A 358 -16.70 5.24 -9.05
C LEU A 358 -17.61 5.57 -10.26
N ASP A 359 -17.78 6.84 -10.58
CA ASP A 359 -18.54 7.26 -11.77
C ASP A 359 -17.79 6.92 -13.06
N GLU A 360 -16.46 7.14 -13.12
CA GLU A 360 -15.61 6.70 -14.24
C GLU A 360 -15.67 5.17 -14.39
N PHE A 361 -15.61 4.44 -13.28
CA PHE A 361 -15.67 2.98 -13.29
C PHE A 361 -17.01 2.42 -13.81
N LYS A 362 -18.13 3.11 -13.54
CA LYS A 362 -19.46 2.75 -14.08
C LYS A 362 -19.62 3.06 -15.56
N GLN A 363 -18.85 4.03 -16.08
CA GLN A 363 -18.89 4.40 -17.50
C GLN A 363 -17.94 3.47 -18.27
N ASP A 364 -18.47 2.75 -19.25
CA ASP A 364 -17.72 1.77 -20.05
C ASP A 364 -16.89 2.45 -21.17
N LYS A 365 -16.18 3.53 -20.84
CA LYS A 365 -15.31 4.29 -21.75
C LYS A 365 -13.86 3.97 -21.44
N HIS A 366 -13.12 3.43 -22.42
CA HIS A 366 -11.82 2.78 -22.21
C HIS A 366 -10.73 3.28 -23.16
N GLU A 367 -10.66 4.57 -23.48
CA GLU A 367 -9.61 5.11 -24.34
C GLU A 367 -8.58 5.92 -23.55
N GLY A 368 -7.29 5.63 -23.75
CA GLY A 368 -6.17 6.41 -23.24
C GLY A 368 -5.87 6.22 -21.76
N LEU A 369 -5.51 7.31 -21.09
CA LEU A 369 -5.18 7.32 -19.65
C LEU A 369 -6.45 7.28 -18.81
N SER A 370 -6.72 6.13 -18.15
CA SER A 370 -7.91 5.90 -17.34
C SER A 370 -7.57 5.12 -16.08
N GLN A 371 -7.99 5.64 -14.92
CA GLN A 371 -7.82 4.95 -13.65
C GLN A 371 -8.68 3.68 -13.59
N ALA A 372 -9.89 3.75 -14.10
CA ALA A 372 -10.82 2.62 -14.12
C ALA A 372 -10.33 1.49 -15.04
N GLU A 373 -9.81 1.83 -16.22
CA GLU A 373 -9.25 0.84 -17.14
C GLU A 373 -7.96 0.22 -16.59
N THR A 374 -7.09 1.04 -15.98
CA THR A 374 -5.90 0.53 -15.30
C THR A 374 -6.28 -0.45 -14.19
N PHE A 375 -7.33 -0.16 -13.43
CA PHE A 375 -7.86 -1.08 -12.42
C PHE A 375 -8.27 -2.43 -13.03
N ARG A 376 -9.06 -2.41 -14.10
CA ARG A 376 -9.53 -3.64 -14.75
C ARG A 376 -8.37 -4.49 -15.27
N GLN A 377 -7.45 -3.89 -16.03
CA GLN A 377 -6.34 -4.61 -16.65
C GLN A 377 -5.32 -5.11 -15.62
N LEU A 378 -4.92 -4.27 -14.65
CA LEU A 378 -3.97 -4.65 -13.61
C LEU A 378 -4.48 -5.85 -12.80
N PHE A 379 -5.70 -5.78 -12.29
CA PHE A 379 -6.24 -6.86 -11.46
C PHE A 379 -6.65 -8.09 -12.27
N ALA A 380 -6.97 -7.95 -13.56
CA ALA A 380 -7.10 -9.11 -14.46
C ALA A 380 -5.76 -9.83 -14.62
N LYS A 381 -4.66 -9.09 -14.87
CA LYS A 381 -3.32 -9.66 -14.94
C LYS A 381 -2.90 -10.33 -13.64
N ILE A 382 -3.05 -9.65 -12.51
CA ILE A 382 -2.73 -10.23 -11.19
C ILE A 382 -3.53 -11.50 -10.94
N ASN A 383 -4.80 -11.53 -11.30
CA ASN A 383 -5.65 -12.70 -11.13
C ASN A 383 -5.29 -13.87 -12.08
N SER A 384 -4.55 -13.62 -13.13
CA SER A 384 -4.07 -14.68 -14.03
C SER A 384 -2.79 -15.37 -13.54
N LEU A 385 -2.12 -14.81 -12.53
CA LEU A 385 -0.92 -15.37 -11.90
C LEU A 385 -1.25 -16.59 -11.05
#